data_323b0b6935c314d9289d1294291ea68e
#
_entry.id   323b0b6935c314d9289d1294291ea68e
#
_cell.length_a   1.000
_cell.length_b   1.000
_cell.length_c   1.000
_cell.angle_alpha   90.00
_cell.angle_beta   90.00
_cell.angle_gamma   90.00
#
_symmetry.space_group_name_H-M   'P 1'
#
loop_
_entity.id
_entity.type
_entity.pdbx_description
1 polymer ?
#
loop_
_entity_poly.entity_id
_entity_poly.type
_entity_poly.pdbx_seq_one_letter_code
_entity_poly.pdbx_strand_id
1 'polypeptide(L)'
;CKEYGKGIFILVKTSNKSSGELQDLKLENGTTIYEKVAELVNSWGENLVGEYGYSSVGAVVGATYPIQIKELREIMPKTYFLIPGYGAQGGKAEDIALGFKDGIGGIVNASRSLMLAYKSDKWKDKYSEKEFGKATRAEAIRMRDELNKEIID
;
A
#
# COMPACT_ATOMS: atom_id res chain seq x y z
N CYS A 1 -7.69 -12.17 15.69
CA CYS A 1 -6.40 -12.59 15.07
C CYS A 1 -5.72 -13.67 15.92
N LYS A 2 -5.39 -13.38 17.19
CA LYS A 2 -4.58 -14.25 18.05
C LYS A 2 -5.17 -15.66 18.19
N GLU A 3 -6.43 -15.78 18.53
CA GLU A 3 -7.13 -17.05 18.81
C GLU A 3 -7.11 -18.03 17.61
N TYR A 4 -7.24 -17.50 16.39
CA TYR A 4 -7.36 -18.30 15.17
C TYR A 4 -6.12 -18.25 14.27
N GLY A 5 -5.02 -17.62 14.69
CA GLY A 5 -3.81 -17.47 13.89
C GLY A 5 -4.05 -16.73 12.55
N LYS A 6 -4.93 -15.72 12.54
CA LYS A 6 -5.29 -14.95 11.33
C LYS A 6 -4.73 -13.53 11.38
N GLY A 7 -4.57 -12.92 10.22
CA GLY A 7 -4.24 -11.51 10.08
C GLY A 7 -5.40 -10.69 9.52
N ILE A 8 -5.35 -9.39 9.74
CA ILE A 8 -6.30 -8.41 9.17
C ILE A 8 -5.56 -7.20 8.64
N PHE A 9 -6.18 -6.48 7.69
CA PHE A 9 -5.76 -5.15 7.28
C PHE A 9 -6.84 -4.13 7.64
N ILE A 10 -6.47 -3.10 8.37
CA ILE A 10 -7.38 -2.03 8.82
C ILE A 10 -7.18 -0.82 7.91
N LEU A 11 -8.28 -0.20 7.45
CA LEU A 11 -8.23 1.01 6.66
C LEU A 11 -7.73 2.19 7.51
N VAL A 12 -6.53 2.66 7.25
CA VAL A 12 -5.91 3.81 7.93
C VAL A 12 -6.00 5.05 7.05
N LYS A 13 -5.42 5.01 5.85
CA LYS A 13 -5.50 6.10 4.88
C LYS A 13 -5.74 5.52 3.49
N THR A 14 -6.85 5.92 2.87
CA THR A 14 -7.23 5.42 1.55
C THR A 14 -6.77 6.35 0.43
N SER A 15 -6.61 5.80 -0.79
CA SER A 15 -6.03 6.52 -1.94
C SER A 15 -7.03 7.38 -2.73
N ASN A 16 -8.32 7.33 -2.41
CA ASN A 16 -9.35 8.12 -3.09
C ASN A 16 -9.30 9.60 -2.67
N LYS A 17 -9.59 10.50 -3.60
CA LYS A 17 -9.52 11.97 -3.38
C LYS A 17 -10.40 12.47 -2.23
N SER A 18 -11.57 11.85 -2.02
CA SER A 18 -12.50 12.20 -0.95
C SER A 18 -12.12 11.65 0.44
N SER A 19 -11.02 10.91 0.54
CA SER A 19 -10.56 10.37 1.83
C SER A 19 -10.36 11.45 2.90
N GLY A 20 -9.95 12.64 2.49
CA GLY A 20 -9.72 13.77 3.38
C GLY A 20 -11.00 14.31 4.05
N GLU A 21 -12.18 14.09 3.46
CA GLU A 21 -13.44 14.55 4.05
C GLU A 21 -13.69 13.99 5.47
N LEU A 22 -13.16 12.81 5.76
CA LEU A 22 -13.21 12.17 7.08
C LEU A 22 -11.82 11.98 7.70
N GLN A 23 -10.89 11.43 6.94
CA GLN A 23 -9.62 10.96 7.49
C GLN A 23 -8.69 12.10 7.92
N ASP A 24 -8.78 13.27 7.26
CA ASP A 24 -7.96 14.44 7.59
C ASP A 24 -8.64 15.39 8.61
N LEU A 25 -9.83 15.06 9.11
CA LEU A 25 -10.44 15.81 10.22
C LEU A 25 -9.58 15.69 11.47
N LYS A 26 -9.44 16.81 12.17
CA LYS A 26 -8.64 16.90 13.38
C LYS A 26 -9.48 16.68 14.63
N LEU A 27 -8.93 15.91 15.54
CA LEU A 27 -9.41 15.77 16.92
C LEU A 27 -9.05 17.03 17.73
N GLU A 28 -9.60 17.19 18.91
CA GLU A 28 -9.34 18.33 19.82
C GLU A 28 -7.86 18.57 20.12
N ASN A 29 -7.07 17.50 20.17
CA ASN A 29 -5.62 17.55 20.39
C ASN A 29 -4.79 17.84 19.13
N GLY A 30 -5.44 18.10 17.97
CA GLY A 30 -4.80 18.38 16.69
C GLY A 30 -4.41 17.15 15.86
N THR A 31 -4.47 15.93 16.42
CA THR A 31 -4.22 14.67 15.69
C THR A 31 -5.33 14.42 14.67
N THR A 32 -4.99 13.99 13.48
CA THR A 32 -5.98 13.61 12.48
C THR A 32 -6.63 12.25 12.77
N ILE A 33 -7.79 11.99 12.18
CA ILE A 33 -8.46 10.68 12.33
C ILE A 33 -7.57 9.55 11.81
N TYR A 34 -6.89 9.72 10.66
CA TYR A 34 -6.03 8.66 10.14
C TYR A 34 -4.82 8.38 11.04
N GLU A 35 -4.21 9.40 11.64
CA GLU A 35 -3.13 9.23 12.61
C GLU A 35 -3.62 8.51 13.86
N LYS A 36 -4.80 8.88 14.37
CA LYS A 36 -5.40 8.20 15.53
C LYS A 36 -5.70 6.73 15.26
N VAL A 37 -6.21 6.42 14.06
CA VAL A 37 -6.42 5.02 13.67
C VAL A 37 -5.09 4.28 13.55
N ALA A 38 -4.03 4.92 13.04
CA ALA A 38 -2.69 4.33 12.98
C ALA A 38 -2.14 3.99 14.36
N GLU A 39 -2.25 4.91 15.33
CA GLU A 39 -1.87 4.63 16.72
C GLU A 39 -2.60 3.41 17.30
N LEU A 40 -3.92 3.30 17.05
CA LEU A 40 -4.71 2.16 17.49
C LEU A 40 -4.27 0.86 16.84
N VAL A 41 -4.03 0.87 15.51
CA VAL A 41 -3.52 -0.29 14.76
C VAL A 41 -2.18 -0.76 15.31
N ASN A 42 -1.26 0.17 15.57
CA ASN A 42 0.03 -0.13 16.16
C ASN A 42 -0.13 -0.79 17.53
N SER A 43 -0.94 -0.21 18.40
CA SER A 43 -1.22 -0.73 19.75
C SER A 43 -1.89 -2.12 19.71
N TRP A 44 -2.90 -2.32 18.88
CA TRP A 44 -3.56 -3.62 18.75
C TRP A 44 -2.63 -4.71 18.21
N GLY A 45 -1.65 -4.32 17.40
CA GLY A 45 -0.67 -5.22 16.79
C GLY A 45 0.53 -5.55 17.67
N GLU A 46 0.77 -4.82 18.76
CA GLU A 46 2.00 -4.89 19.57
C GLU A 46 2.35 -6.29 20.05
N ASN A 47 1.36 -7.03 20.55
CA ASN A 47 1.53 -8.40 21.05
C ASN A 47 1.28 -9.49 19.98
N LEU A 48 1.22 -9.11 18.69
CA LEU A 48 0.94 -9.99 17.55
C LEU A 48 2.05 -9.94 16.49
N VAL A 49 3.24 -9.49 16.88
CA VAL A 49 4.43 -9.46 16.02
C VAL A 49 4.96 -10.88 15.84
N GLY A 50 5.08 -11.32 14.58
CA GLY A 50 5.59 -12.64 14.21
C GLY A 50 7.12 -12.67 14.02
N GLU A 51 7.63 -13.82 13.58
CA GLU A 51 9.05 -14.09 13.40
C GLU A 51 9.76 -13.14 12.41
N TYR A 52 9.04 -12.60 11.45
CA TYR A 52 9.58 -11.64 10.46
C TYR A 52 9.54 -10.18 10.93
N GLY A 53 9.22 -9.92 12.21
CA GLY A 53 9.21 -8.59 12.80
C GLY A 53 7.97 -7.75 12.49
N TYR A 54 6.96 -8.32 11.82
CA TYR A 54 5.71 -7.64 11.50
C TYR A 54 4.50 -8.24 12.21
N SER A 55 3.54 -7.38 12.55
CA SER A 55 2.30 -7.74 13.22
C SER A 55 1.31 -8.40 12.25
N SER A 56 0.46 -9.31 12.77
CA SER A 56 -0.70 -9.82 12.06
C SER A 56 -1.86 -8.81 11.96
N VAL A 57 -1.74 -7.64 12.58
CA VAL A 57 -2.61 -6.48 12.37
C VAL A 57 -1.91 -5.54 11.40
N GLY A 58 -2.33 -5.57 10.14
CA GLY A 58 -1.81 -4.74 9.06
C GLY A 58 -2.64 -3.48 8.84
N ALA A 59 -2.15 -2.58 8.01
CA ALA A 59 -2.78 -1.32 7.66
C ALA A 59 -2.92 -1.15 6.14
N VAL A 60 -4.05 -0.61 5.68
CA VAL A 60 -4.19 -0.11 4.31
C VAL A 60 -3.75 1.35 4.29
N VAL A 61 -2.70 1.65 3.51
CA VAL A 61 -2.11 2.98 3.36
C VAL A 61 -1.99 3.31 1.87
N GLY A 62 -2.78 4.27 1.39
CA GLY A 62 -2.87 4.60 -0.03
C GLY A 62 -1.61 5.24 -0.60
N ALA A 63 -1.23 4.84 -1.82
CA ALA A 63 -0.02 5.28 -2.53
C ALA A 63 -0.03 6.76 -3.00
N THR A 64 -1.15 7.48 -2.84
CA THR A 64 -1.34 8.82 -3.43
C THR A 64 -0.90 9.98 -2.53
N TYR A 65 -0.43 9.69 -1.32
CA TYR A 65 -0.06 10.66 -0.31
C TYR A 65 1.31 10.33 0.31
N PRO A 66 2.44 10.63 -0.37
CA PRO A 66 3.78 10.16 0.01
C PRO A 66 4.21 10.64 1.41
N ILE A 67 3.94 11.88 1.77
CA ILE A 67 4.26 12.42 3.10
C ILE A 67 3.58 11.58 4.19
N GLN A 68 2.29 11.28 4.00
CA GLN A 68 1.51 10.49 4.95
C GLN A 68 1.97 9.03 5.02
N ILE A 69 2.45 8.44 3.91
CA ILE A 69 3.04 7.09 3.93
C ILE A 69 4.23 7.06 4.88
N LYS A 70 5.13 8.04 4.79
CA LYS A 70 6.31 8.16 5.64
C LYS A 70 5.93 8.34 7.11
N GLU A 71 5.05 9.30 7.42
CA GLU A 71 4.55 9.55 8.77
C GLU A 71 3.89 8.30 9.37
N LEU A 72 3.05 7.61 8.59
CA LEU A 72 2.39 6.39 9.03
C LEU A 72 3.37 5.24 9.28
N ARG A 73 4.47 5.15 8.51
CA ARG A 73 5.53 4.18 8.78
C ARG A 73 6.24 4.46 10.11
N GLU A 74 6.42 5.73 10.47
CA GLU A 74 7.01 6.13 11.76
C GLU A 74 6.07 5.77 12.93
N ILE A 75 4.75 6.01 12.79
CA ILE A 75 3.74 5.65 13.80
C ILE A 75 3.59 4.13 13.94
N MET A 76 3.67 3.39 12.82
CA MET A 76 3.42 1.94 12.76
C MET A 76 4.65 1.15 12.28
N PRO A 77 5.78 1.14 13.01
CA PRO A 77 7.05 0.57 12.53
C PRO A 77 7.03 -0.93 12.30
N LYS A 78 6.13 -1.66 12.97
CA LYS A 78 5.98 -3.12 12.88
C LYS A 78 4.68 -3.56 12.20
N THR A 79 3.95 -2.66 11.58
CA THR A 79 2.70 -2.96 10.87
C THR A 79 2.99 -3.23 9.39
N TYR A 80 2.47 -4.34 8.86
CA TYR A 80 2.58 -4.63 7.44
C TYR A 80 1.59 -3.79 6.64
N PHE A 81 2.05 -3.08 5.61
CA PHE A 81 1.21 -2.19 4.82
C PHE A 81 0.66 -2.89 3.57
N LEU A 82 -0.62 -2.74 3.32
CA LEU A 82 -1.23 -2.96 2.02
C LEU A 82 -1.37 -1.59 1.34
N ILE A 83 -0.66 -1.40 0.23
CA ILE A 83 -0.51 -0.10 -0.42
C ILE A 83 -1.24 -0.09 -1.78
N PRO A 84 -2.53 0.28 -1.83
CA PRO A 84 -3.27 0.43 -3.07
C PRO A 84 -2.99 1.79 -3.72
N GLY A 85 -3.27 1.86 -5.05
CA GLY A 85 -3.23 3.11 -5.80
C GLY A 85 -2.00 3.29 -6.69
N TYR A 86 -1.13 2.30 -6.80
CA TYR A 86 0.00 2.30 -7.72
C TYR A 86 -0.47 2.32 -9.19
N GLY A 87 0.13 3.16 -9.98
CA GLY A 87 -0.14 3.33 -11.41
C GLY A 87 -1.46 4.04 -11.69
N ALA A 88 -2.57 3.33 -11.77
CA ALA A 88 -3.86 3.88 -12.24
C ALA A 88 -4.44 5.03 -11.40
N GLN A 89 -4.00 5.22 -10.17
CA GLN A 89 -4.42 6.32 -9.29
C GLN A 89 -3.32 7.38 -9.10
N GLY A 90 -2.18 7.22 -9.76
CA GLY A 90 -1.09 8.20 -9.77
C GLY A 90 0.00 7.98 -8.72
N GLY A 91 -0.08 6.90 -7.91
CA GLY A 91 1.02 6.52 -7.01
C GLY A 91 2.27 6.13 -7.81
N LYS A 92 3.42 6.67 -7.44
CA LYS A 92 4.71 6.40 -8.06
C LYS A 92 5.53 5.43 -7.20
N ALA A 93 6.49 4.73 -7.81
CA ALA A 93 7.34 3.78 -7.10
C ALA A 93 8.18 4.45 -5.99
N GLU A 94 8.77 5.61 -6.27
CA GLU A 94 9.54 6.42 -5.34
C GLU A 94 8.75 6.82 -4.08
N ASP A 95 7.47 7.18 -4.25
CA ASP A 95 6.57 7.55 -3.16
C ASP A 95 6.19 6.34 -2.30
N ILE A 96 5.95 5.20 -2.95
CA ILE A 96 5.59 3.94 -2.32
C ILE A 96 6.75 3.37 -1.50
N ALA A 97 7.99 3.53 -1.97
CA ALA A 97 9.20 3.10 -1.28
C ALA A 97 9.30 3.65 0.15
N LEU A 98 8.77 4.85 0.41
CA LEU A 98 8.71 5.46 1.75
C LEU A 98 7.92 4.62 2.78
N GLY A 99 7.06 3.72 2.31
CA GLY A 99 6.31 2.78 3.16
C GLY A 99 7.08 1.51 3.52
N PHE A 100 8.26 1.29 2.92
CA PHE A 100 9.10 0.12 3.17
C PHE A 100 10.26 0.47 4.12
N LYS A 101 10.82 -0.55 4.75
CA LYS A 101 12.02 -0.45 5.57
C LYS A 101 12.88 -1.67 5.30
N ASP A 102 14.15 -1.47 4.96
CA ASP A 102 15.10 -2.54 4.67
C ASP A 102 14.57 -3.53 3.59
N GLY A 103 13.89 -3.02 2.58
CA GLY A 103 13.33 -3.81 1.48
C GLY A 103 12.02 -4.54 1.77
N ILE A 104 11.49 -4.45 3.00
CA ILE A 104 10.28 -5.16 3.43
C ILE A 104 9.29 -4.23 4.15
N GLY A 105 8.12 -4.76 4.52
CA GLY A 105 7.14 -4.05 5.34
C GLY A 105 5.83 -3.72 4.63
N GLY A 106 5.67 -4.08 3.37
CA GLY A 106 4.43 -3.84 2.65
C GLY A 106 4.24 -4.73 1.43
N ILE A 107 3.02 -4.70 0.92
CA ILE A 107 2.63 -5.27 -0.37
C ILE A 107 1.88 -4.22 -1.18
N VAL A 108 2.30 -4.03 -2.42
CA VAL A 108 1.66 -3.07 -3.34
C VAL A 108 0.61 -3.80 -4.18
N ASN A 109 -0.58 -3.22 -4.28
CA ASN A 109 -1.58 -3.77 -5.17
C ASN A 109 -1.99 -2.78 -6.28
N ALA A 110 -2.17 -3.34 -7.49
CA ALA A 110 -2.62 -2.62 -8.66
C ALA A 110 -3.66 -3.48 -9.40
N SER A 111 -4.93 -3.04 -9.43
CA SER A 111 -6.00 -3.83 -10.06
C SER A 111 -6.18 -3.45 -11.53
N ARG A 112 -6.65 -2.24 -11.81
CA ARG A 112 -6.98 -1.80 -13.18
C ARG A 112 -5.79 -1.81 -14.13
N SER A 113 -4.62 -1.39 -13.67
CA SER A 113 -3.39 -1.39 -14.47
C SER A 113 -2.98 -2.79 -14.91
N LEU A 114 -3.22 -3.79 -14.09
CA LEU A 114 -2.91 -5.19 -14.42
C LEU A 114 -4.00 -5.83 -15.27
N MET A 115 -5.28 -5.75 -14.84
CA MET A 115 -6.38 -6.38 -15.56
C MET A 115 -6.59 -5.81 -16.96
N LEU A 116 -6.35 -4.51 -17.15
CA LEU A 116 -6.54 -3.81 -18.42
C LEU A 116 -5.20 -3.46 -19.11
N ALA A 117 -4.12 -4.15 -18.78
CA ALA A 117 -2.80 -3.87 -19.32
C ALA A 117 -2.79 -3.87 -20.85
N TYR A 118 -3.48 -4.83 -21.50
CA TYR A 118 -3.60 -4.95 -22.95
C TYR A 118 -4.25 -3.73 -23.64
N LYS A 119 -4.98 -2.88 -22.90
CA LYS A 119 -5.59 -1.62 -23.39
C LYS A 119 -4.68 -0.40 -23.20
N SER A 120 -3.61 -0.54 -22.41
CA SER A 120 -2.71 0.58 -22.13
C SER A 120 -1.84 0.91 -23.35
N ASP A 121 -1.44 2.17 -23.48
CA ASP A 121 -0.55 2.63 -24.57
C ASP A 121 0.78 1.86 -24.61
N LYS A 122 1.22 1.33 -23.48
CA LYS A 122 2.45 0.54 -23.35
C LYS A 122 2.35 -0.84 -24.01
N TRP A 123 1.17 -1.44 -23.99
CA TRP A 123 0.98 -2.85 -24.35
C TRP A 123 -0.02 -3.12 -25.47
N LYS A 124 -0.91 -2.16 -25.83
CA LYS A 124 -1.99 -2.33 -26.81
C LYS A 124 -1.51 -2.77 -28.21
N ASP A 125 -0.29 -2.35 -28.60
CA ASP A 125 0.29 -2.70 -29.88
C ASP A 125 1.08 -4.01 -29.85
N LYS A 126 1.29 -4.60 -28.65
CA LYS A 126 2.04 -5.85 -28.45
C LYS A 126 1.16 -7.04 -28.12
N TYR A 127 0.00 -6.80 -27.55
CA TYR A 127 -0.90 -7.85 -27.08
C TYR A 127 -2.34 -7.54 -27.46
N SER A 128 -3.00 -8.52 -28.10
CA SER A 128 -4.43 -8.48 -28.37
C SER A 128 -5.25 -8.72 -27.10
N GLU A 129 -6.55 -8.45 -27.17
CA GLU A 129 -7.47 -8.75 -26.05
C GLU A 129 -7.46 -10.24 -25.66
N LYS A 130 -7.29 -11.14 -26.62
CA LYS A 130 -7.18 -12.58 -26.35
C LYS A 130 -5.91 -12.96 -25.59
N GLU A 131 -4.92 -12.08 -25.60
CA GLU A 131 -3.63 -12.26 -24.93
C GLU A 131 -3.53 -11.45 -23.60
N PHE A 132 -4.66 -11.02 -23.05
CA PHE A 132 -4.71 -10.22 -21.82
C PHE A 132 -3.81 -10.76 -20.69
N GLY A 133 -3.75 -12.09 -20.53
CA GLY A 133 -2.90 -12.72 -19.50
C GLY A 133 -1.40 -12.48 -19.74
N LYS A 134 -0.94 -12.46 -21.01
CA LYS A 134 0.46 -12.13 -21.33
C LYS A 134 0.74 -10.65 -21.05
N ALA A 135 -0.19 -9.75 -21.40
CA ALA A 135 -0.08 -8.33 -21.13
C ALA A 135 -0.04 -8.04 -19.62
N THR A 136 -0.93 -8.70 -18.84
CA THR A 136 -0.95 -8.60 -17.36
C THR A 136 0.37 -9.05 -16.76
N ARG A 137 0.92 -10.20 -17.21
CA ARG A 137 2.22 -10.69 -16.75
C ARG A 137 3.35 -9.72 -17.05
N ALA A 138 3.39 -9.16 -18.27
CA ALA A 138 4.41 -8.19 -18.66
C ALA A 138 4.34 -6.91 -17.82
N GLU A 139 3.13 -6.41 -17.55
CA GLU A 139 2.93 -5.24 -16.69
C GLU A 139 3.30 -5.54 -15.25
N ALA A 140 2.95 -6.71 -14.72
CA ALA A 140 3.31 -7.10 -13.36
C ALA A 140 4.83 -7.19 -13.15
N ILE A 141 5.56 -7.74 -14.14
CA ILE A 141 7.03 -7.78 -14.12
C ILE A 141 7.59 -6.35 -14.15
N ARG A 142 7.11 -5.50 -15.06
CA ARG A 142 7.55 -4.11 -15.14
C ARG A 142 7.34 -3.36 -13.81
N MET A 143 6.14 -3.48 -13.23
CA MET A 143 5.79 -2.85 -11.95
C MET A 143 6.67 -3.35 -10.81
N ARG A 144 6.92 -4.66 -10.74
CA ARG A 144 7.81 -5.26 -9.76
C ARG A 144 9.23 -4.69 -9.86
N ASP A 145 9.77 -4.63 -11.08
CA ASP A 145 11.15 -4.20 -11.31
C ASP A 145 11.31 -2.69 -11.00
N GLU A 146 10.31 -1.89 -11.35
CA GLU A 146 10.27 -0.46 -11.02
C GLU A 146 10.19 -0.23 -9.49
N LEU A 147 9.32 -0.97 -8.80
CA LEU A 147 9.21 -0.88 -7.34
C LEU A 147 10.48 -1.35 -6.64
N ASN A 148 11.04 -2.50 -7.04
CA ASN A 148 12.22 -3.06 -6.40
C ASN A 148 13.44 -2.15 -6.53
N LYS A 149 13.56 -1.42 -7.64
CA LYS A 149 14.63 -0.42 -7.81
C LYS A 149 14.58 0.68 -6.75
N GLU A 150 13.40 1.13 -6.37
CA GLU A 150 13.23 2.21 -5.39
C GLU A 150 13.19 1.70 -3.92
N ILE A 151 12.86 0.41 -3.72
CA ILE A 151 12.71 -0.17 -2.38
C ILE A 151 14.03 -0.78 -1.86
N ILE A 152 14.88 -1.30 -2.76
CA ILE A 152 16.07 -2.08 -2.39
C ILE A 152 17.35 -1.25 -2.50
N ASP A 153 17.35 -0.18 -3.30
CA ASP A 153 18.46 0.78 -3.41
C ASP A 153 18.44 1.76 -2.21
#